data_fc7d68c1e276a32562889cd6dcc38d13
#
_entry.id   fc7d68c1e276a32562889cd6dcc38d13
#
_cell.length_a   1.000
_cell.length_b   1.000
_cell.length_c   1.000
_cell.angle_alpha   90.00
_cell.angle_beta   90.00
_cell.angle_gamma   90.00
#
_symmetry.space_group_name_H-M   'P 1'
#
loop_
_entity.id
_entity.type
_entity.pdbx_description
1 polymer ?
#
loop_
_entity_poly.entity_id
_entity_poly.type
_entity_poly.pdbx_seq_one_letter_code
_entity_poly.pdbx_strand_id
1 'polypeptide(L)'
;MRRHIDFDKIGITDDVMFCTVLSNSEDCREFLQRILGIEIEEIVVVGTQVSMKSNFHAKGVRLDVYAKDKKGNAYDIEMQTTKMRELPLRSRYYHSEMDSYQIAEGEKYGNLKHSIVIFVCNFDLFAKNRSVYTFESICREDTEIHLQDKRKTSFY
;
A
#
# COMPACT_ATOMS: atom_id res chain seq x y z
N MET A 1 -33.19 3.22 -10.68
CA MET A 1 -32.86 1.99 -11.41
C MET A 1 -31.79 1.24 -10.63
N ARG A 2 -32.15 0.12 -9.92
CA ARG A 2 -31.16 -0.68 -9.19
C ARG A 2 -30.33 -1.44 -10.24
N ARG A 3 -29.01 -1.23 -10.30
CA ARG A 3 -28.13 -2.05 -11.11
C ARG A 3 -28.18 -3.48 -10.59
N HIS A 4 -28.57 -4.41 -11.43
CA HIS A 4 -28.49 -5.84 -11.13
C HIS A 4 -27.00 -6.21 -11.07
N ILE A 5 -26.50 -6.54 -9.89
CA ILE A 5 -25.12 -7.00 -9.72
C ILE A 5 -25.11 -8.47 -10.04
N ASP A 6 -24.40 -8.84 -11.08
CA ASP A 6 -24.18 -10.23 -11.50
C ASP A 6 -22.96 -10.76 -10.70
N PHE A 7 -23.24 -11.44 -9.60
CA PHE A 7 -22.21 -11.96 -8.68
C PHE A 7 -21.27 -12.98 -9.31
N ASP A 8 -21.70 -13.67 -10.38
CA ASP A 8 -20.88 -14.66 -11.08
C ASP A 8 -19.75 -14.02 -11.91
N LYS A 9 -19.80 -12.70 -12.12
CA LYS A 9 -18.80 -11.92 -12.85
C LYS A 9 -17.88 -11.08 -11.97
N ILE A 10 -18.10 -11.10 -10.66
CA ILE A 10 -17.27 -10.36 -9.72
C ILE A 10 -15.97 -11.14 -9.47
N GLY A 11 -14.86 -10.60 -9.95
CA GLY A 11 -13.51 -11.12 -9.70
C GLY A 11 -12.78 -10.32 -8.62
N ILE A 12 -11.62 -10.81 -8.20
CA ILE A 12 -10.74 -10.14 -7.22
C ILE A 12 -10.29 -8.74 -7.67
N THR A 13 -10.40 -8.44 -8.97
CA THR A 13 -10.11 -7.13 -9.55
C THR A 13 -11.25 -6.12 -9.38
N ASP A 14 -12.39 -6.53 -8.81
CA ASP A 14 -13.45 -5.63 -8.42
C ASP A 14 -13.09 -4.97 -7.08
N ASP A 15 -13.12 -3.64 -7.02
CA ASP A 15 -12.72 -2.86 -5.86
C ASP A 15 -13.50 -3.25 -4.59
N VAL A 16 -14.80 -3.56 -4.73
CA VAL A 16 -15.65 -3.94 -3.60
C VAL A 16 -15.25 -5.31 -3.07
N MET A 17 -15.03 -6.29 -3.96
CA MET A 17 -14.61 -7.63 -3.58
C MET A 17 -13.23 -7.58 -2.93
N PHE A 18 -12.28 -6.88 -3.54
CA PHE A 18 -10.92 -6.70 -3.03
C PHE A 18 -10.93 -6.11 -1.60
N CYS A 19 -11.61 -4.98 -1.42
CA CYS A 19 -11.75 -4.35 -0.11
C CYS A 19 -12.48 -5.26 0.90
N THR A 20 -13.50 -6.00 0.46
CA THR A 20 -14.26 -6.89 1.35
C THR A 20 -13.38 -8.04 1.87
N VAL A 21 -12.63 -8.70 1.01
CA VAL A 21 -11.73 -9.79 1.40
C VAL A 21 -10.65 -9.28 2.34
N LEU A 22 -9.98 -8.19 1.99
CA LEU A 22 -8.86 -7.64 2.77
C LEU A 22 -9.30 -6.83 4.00
N SER A 23 -10.60 -6.63 4.22
CA SER A 23 -11.12 -6.03 5.46
C SER A 23 -11.00 -6.96 6.66
N ASN A 24 -10.86 -8.26 6.44
CA ASN A 24 -10.56 -9.22 7.48
C ASN A 24 -9.06 -9.18 7.81
N SER A 25 -8.70 -9.01 9.09
CA SER A 25 -7.31 -8.87 9.52
C SER A 25 -6.45 -10.10 9.23
N GLU A 26 -7.01 -11.29 9.32
CA GLU A 26 -6.29 -12.54 9.06
C GLU A 26 -6.05 -12.73 7.55
N ASP A 27 -7.07 -12.50 6.73
CA ASP A 27 -6.93 -12.57 5.26
C ASP A 27 -5.93 -11.51 4.76
N CYS A 28 -5.99 -10.30 5.32
CA CYS A 28 -5.03 -9.23 5.04
C CYS A 28 -3.61 -9.63 5.45
N ARG A 29 -3.43 -10.23 6.63
CA ARG A 29 -2.15 -10.73 7.11
C ARG A 29 -1.57 -11.79 6.17
N GLU A 30 -2.36 -12.80 5.83
CA GLU A 30 -1.94 -13.86 4.91
C GLU A 30 -1.55 -13.31 3.53
N PHE A 31 -2.35 -12.41 3.00
CA PHE A 31 -2.07 -11.75 1.72
C PHE A 31 -0.72 -11.03 1.77
N LEU A 32 -0.51 -10.17 2.77
CA LEU A 32 0.73 -9.42 2.93
C LEU A 32 1.95 -10.33 3.11
N GLN A 33 1.85 -11.38 3.92
CA GLN A 33 2.93 -12.34 4.09
C GLN A 33 3.32 -13.03 2.78
N ARG A 34 2.34 -13.43 1.98
CA ARG A 34 2.56 -14.10 0.69
C ARG A 34 3.26 -13.21 -0.31
N ILE A 35 2.79 -11.99 -0.48
CA ILE A 35 3.33 -11.09 -1.52
C ILE A 35 4.66 -10.45 -1.12
N LEU A 36 4.86 -10.15 0.16
CA LEU A 36 6.10 -9.51 0.65
C LEU A 36 7.19 -10.52 1.03
N GLY A 37 6.85 -11.80 1.21
CA GLY A 37 7.78 -12.83 1.66
C GLY A 37 8.31 -12.59 3.08
N ILE A 38 7.51 -11.98 3.95
CA ILE A 38 7.87 -11.67 5.34
C ILE A 38 6.90 -12.31 6.31
N GLU A 39 7.32 -12.49 7.55
CA GLU A 39 6.43 -12.90 8.63
C GLU A 39 5.79 -11.68 9.30
N ILE A 40 4.48 -11.71 9.47
CA ILE A 40 3.68 -10.71 10.18
C ILE A 40 2.96 -11.43 11.32
N GLU A 41 3.27 -11.03 12.56
CA GLU A 41 2.68 -11.67 13.75
C GLU A 41 1.17 -11.43 13.80
N GLU A 42 0.75 -10.18 13.65
CA GLU A 42 -0.64 -9.77 13.78
C GLU A 42 -0.90 -8.45 13.04
N ILE A 43 -2.03 -8.34 12.38
CA ILE A 43 -2.58 -7.06 11.89
C ILE A 43 -3.54 -6.52 12.95
N VAL A 44 -3.17 -5.41 13.56
CA VAL A 44 -3.92 -4.78 14.67
C VAL A 44 -4.89 -3.70 14.21
N VAL A 45 -4.66 -3.15 13.01
CA VAL A 45 -5.55 -2.18 12.36
C VAL A 45 -5.72 -2.60 10.91
N VAL A 46 -6.95 -2.68 10.47
CA VAL A 46 -7.31 -2.78 9.06
C VAL A 46 -8.52 -1.90 8.78
N GLY A 47 -8.44 -1.13 7.71
CA GLY A 47 -9.53 -0.27 7.26
C GLY A 47 -9.58 -0.23 5.74
N THR A 48 -10.79 -0.17 5.19
CA THR A 48 -11.02 -0.02 3.76
C THR A 48 -11.50 1.38 3.44
N GLN A 49 -11.11 1.90 2.27
CA GLN A 49 -11.48 3.24 1.82
C GLN A 49 -11.11 4.34 2.84
N VAL A 50 -9.93 4.19 3.43
CA VAL A 50 -9.44 5.08 4.50
C VAL A 50 -8.99 6.41 3.91
N SER A 51 -9.60 7.50 4.37
CA SER A 51 -9.22 8.85 3.96
C SER A 51 -8.16 9.41 4.91
N MET A 52 -7.06 9.89 4.33
CA MET A 52 -6.01 10.58 5.06
C MET A 52 -5.77 11.96 4.47
N LYS A 53 -5.52 12.92 5.33
CA LYS A 53 -5.21 14.30 4.95
C LYS A 53 -4.37 14.96 6.03
N SER A 54 -3.12 15.21 5.76
CA SER A 54 -2.13 15.72 6.73
C SER A 54 -2.43 17.13 7.23
N ASN A 55 -3.05 17.97 6.40
CA ASN A 55 -3.46 19.33 6.79
C ASN A 55 -4.63 19.83 5.92
N PHE A 56 -5.21 20.97 6.31
CA PHE A 56 -6.41 21.51 5.67
C PHE A 56 -6.23 21.82 4.17
N HIS A 57 -5.03 22.19 3.74
CA HIS A 57 -4.69 22.53 2.35
C HIS A 57 -4.09 21.38 1.56
N ALA A 58 -3.75 20.27 2.21
CA ALA A 58 -3.20 19.09 1.54
C ALA A 58 -4.24 18.45 0.62
N LYS A 59 -3.75 17.84 -0.46
CA LYS A 59 -4.55 16.93 -1.26
C LYS A 59 -4.78 15.67 -0.44
N GLY A 60 -6.00 15.43 0.05
CA GLY A 60 -6.34 14.18 0.72
C GLY A 60 -6.12 12.97 -0.19
N VAL A 61 -5.81 11.84 0.41
CA VAL A 61 -5.75 10.53 -0.25
C VAL A 61 -6.87 9.65 0.28
N ARG A 62 -7.27 8.68 -0.51
CA ARG A 62 -8.19 7.62 -0.10
C ARG A 62 -7.52 6.30 -0.45
N LEU A 63 -7.14 5.58 0.58
CA LEU A 63 -6.45 4.30 0.49
C LEU A 63 -7.48 3.18 0.39
N ASP A 64 -7.31 2.25 -0.54
CA ASP A 64 -8.25 1.16 -0.74
C ASP A 64 -8.28 0.24 0.49
N VAL A 65 -7.11 -0.24 0.91
CA VAL A 65 -6.94 -0.98 2.15
C VAL A 65 -5.71 -0.46 2.89
N TYR A 66 -5.94 0.07 4.09
CA TYR A 66 -4.87 0.48 5.00
C TYR A 66 -4.78 -0.49 6.17
N ALA A 67 -3.58 -0.98 6.44
CA ALA A 67 -3.35 -1.90 7.54
C ALA A 67 -2.13 -1.48 8.39
N LYS A 68 -2.16 -1.85 9.67
CA LYS A 68 -1.01 -1.75 10.57
C LYS A 68 -0.78 -3.08 11.28
N ASP A 69 0.49 -3.48 11.37
CA ASP A 69 0.86 -4.63 12.18
C ASP A 69 1.15 -4.24 13.63
N LYS A 70 1.35 -5.25 14.48
CA LYS A 70 1.67 -5.08 15.91
C LYS A 70 2.98 -4.31 16.15
N LYS A 71 3.91 -4.32 15.21
CA LYS A 71 5.17 -3.55 15.28
C LYS A 71 4.98 -2.08 14.86
N GLY A 72 3.79 -1.73 14.37
CA GLY A 72 3.43 -0.40 13.90
C GLY A 72 3.77 -0.13 12.43
N ASN A 73 4.26 -1.12 11.66
CA ASN A 73 4.48 -0.96 10.24
C ASN A 73 3.15 -0.72 9.53
N ALA A 74 3.14 0.21 8.58
CA ALA A 74 1.95 0.62 7.84
C ALA A 74 2.00 0.08 6.41
N TYR A 75 0.87 -0.44 5.97
CA TYR A 75 0.67 -1.02 4.64
C TYR A 75 -0.51 -0.32 3.96
N ASP A 76 -0.31 0.08 2.73
CA ASP A 76 -1.35 0.55 1.83
C ASP A 76 -1.43 -0.41 0.65
N ILE A 77 -2.60 -0.99 0.41
CA ILE A 77 -2.82 -2.00 -0.63
C ILE A 77 -3.90 -1.47 -1.58
N GLU A 78 -3.49 -1.22 -2.81
CA GLU A 78 -4.29 -0.58 -3.86
C GLU A 78 -4.58 -1.56 -5.01
N MET A 79 -5.85 -1.70 -5.40
CA MET A 79 -6.23 -2.39 -6.62
C MET A 79 -6.19 -1.42 -7.80
N GLN A 80 -5.38 -1.72 -8.81
CA GLN A 80 -5.21 -0.85 -9.96
C GLN A 80 -5.50 -1.59 -11.27
N THR A 81 -6.66 -1.32 -11.85
CA THR A 81 -7.11 -1.96 -13.10
C THR A 81 -6.86 -1.12 -14.35
N THR A 82 -6.53 0.16 -14.19
CA THR A 82 -6.24 1.08 -15.29
C THR A 82 -4.79 1.53 -15.24
N LYS A 83 -4.06 1.38 -16.34
CA LYS A 83 -2.66 1.80 -16.43
C LYS A 83 -2.55 3.32 -16.37
N MET A 84 -1.92 3.82 -15.31
CA MET A 84 -1.68 5.24 -15.09
C MET A 84 -0.19 5.49 -14.89
N ARG A 85 0.36 6.45 -15.66
CA ARG A 85 1.79 6.82 -15.55
C ARG A 85 2.13 7.50 -14.22
N GLU A 86 1.12 7.98 -13.50
CA GLU A 86 1.28 8.70 -12.24
C GLU A 86 1.39 7.81 -11.00
N LEU A 87 1.26 6.48 -11.14
CA LEU A 87 1.34 5.58 -9.99
C LEU A 87 2.61 5.75 -9.14
N PRO A 88 3.81 5.94 -9.71
CA PRO A 88 5.00 6.23 -8.92
C PRO A 88 4.91 7.54 -8.14
N LEU A 89 4.26 8.56 -8.68
CA LEU A 89 4.02 9.83 -7.97
C LEU A 89 2.95 9.68 -6.88
N ARG A 90 1.90 8.90 -7.16
CA ARG A 90 0.90 8.54 -6.15
C ARG A 90 1.54 7.81 -4.99
N SER A 91 2.38 6.79 -5.25
CA SER A 91 3.04 6.04 -4.18
C SER A 91 3.87 6.96 -3.29
N ARG A 92 4.64 7.89 -3.87
CA ARG A 92 5.41 8.88 -3.12
C ARG A 92 4.52 9.72 -2.20
N TYR A 93 3.38 10.17 -2.71
CA TYR A 93 2.44 10.99 -1.96
C TYR A 93 1.74 10.18 -0.84
N TYR A 94 1.37 8.93 -1.12
CA TYR A 94 0.77 8.03 -0.13
C TYR A 94 1.72 7.75 1.04
N HIS A 95 3.00 7.51 0.77
CA HIS A 95 4.02 7.42 1.83
C HIS A 95 4.05 8.67 2.70
N SER A 96 4.04 9.85 2.09
CA SER A 96 4.08 11.13 2.81
C SER A 96 2.87 11.29 3.74
N GLU A 97 1.67 10.95 3.27
CA GLU A 97 0.47 11.00 4.09
C GLU A 97 0.52 9.96 5.23
N MET A 98 0.90 8.71 4.93
CA MET A 98 1.04 7.68 5.97
C MET A 98 2.08 8.06 7.03
N ASP A 99 3.22 8.61 6.63
CA ASP A 99 4.28 9.04 7.56
C ASP A 99 3.80 10.17 8.47
N SER A 100 3.00 11.12 7.94
CA SER A 100 2.39 12.19 8.72
C SER A 100 1.42 11.69 9.80
N TYR A 101 0.85 10.48 9.63
CA TYR A 101 0.00 9.84 10.62
C TYR A 101 0.77 8.92 11.58
N GLN A 102 2.05 8.66 11.32
CA GLN A 102 2.86 7.78 12.18
C GLN A 102 3.52 8.51 13.36
N ILE A 103 3.88 9.77 13.17
CA ILE A 103 4.53 10.58 14.21
C ILE A 103 3.84 11.92 14.36
N ALA A 104 3.77 12.41 15.61
CA ALA A 104 3.21 13.70 15.96
C ALA A 104 4.31 14.78 16.06
N GLU A 105 3.88 16.04 16.19
CA GLU A 105 4.79 17.16 16.44
C GLU A 105 5.64 16.91 17.68
N GLY A 106 6.96 17.11 17.56
CA GLY A 106 7.92 16.92 18.65
C GLY A 106 8.42 15.49 18.83
N GLU A 107 7.84 14.49 18.12
CA GLU A 107 8.36 13.14 18.13
C GLU A 107 9.66 13.00 17.32
N LYS A 108 10.47 12.00 17.68
CA LYS A 108 11.73 11.71 16.98
C LYS A 108 11.47 10.96 15.67
N TYR A 109 12.16 11.30 14.60
CA TYR A 109 12.10 10.58 13.32
C TYR A 109 12.41 9.08 13.44
N GLY A 110 13.21 8.66 14.44
CA GLY A 110 13.46 7.25 14.73
C GLY A 110 12.22 6.43 15.10
N ASN A 111 11.11 7.09 15.44
CA ASN A 111 9.82 6.43 15.71
C ASN A 111 9.08 6.02 14.44
N LEU A 112 9.45 6.55 13.27
CA LEU A 112 8.89 6.11 11.99
C LEU A 112 9.10 4.62 11.79
N LYS A 113 8.02 3.93 11.46
CA LYS A 113 8.00 2.50 11.14
C LYS A 113 8.06 2.31 9.62
N HIS A 114 8.06 1.06 9.17
CA HIS A 114 7.98 0.81 7.75
C HIS A 114 6.68 1.37 7.16
N SER A 115 6.83 2.02 6.01
CA SER A 115 5.75 2.50 5.16
C SER A 115 5.83 1.73 3.84
N ILE A 116 4.83 0.93 3.56
CA ILE A 116 4.83 0.01 2.42
C ILE A 116 3.59 0.27 1.57
N VAL A 117 3.79 0.68 0.33
CA VAL A 117 2.71 0.90 -0.66
C VAL A 117 2.76 -0.21 -1.70
N ILE A 118 1.64 -0.86 -1.91
CA ILE A 118 1.47 -2.03 -2.76
C ILE A 118 0.39 -1.77 -3.78
N PHE A 119 0.75 -1.78 -5.07
CA PHE A 119 -0.21 -1.76 -6.16
C PHE A 119 -0.38 -3.18 -6.72
N VAL A 120 -1.59 -3.69 -6.67
CA VAL A 120 -1.99 -4.93 -7.34
C VAL A 120 -2.56 -4.56 -8.69
N CYS A 121 -1.82 -4.85 -9.76
CA CYS A 121 -2.13 -4.40 -11.12
C CYS A 121 -2.53 -5.58 -12.00
N ASN A 122 -3.52 -5.40 -12.86
CA ASN A 122 -3.80 -6.36 -13.94
C ASN A 122 -3.03 -6.04 -15.26
N PHE A 123 -1.97 -5.24 -15.17
CA PHE A 123 -1.12 -4.84 -16.29
C PHE A 123 0.33 -4.69 -15.82
N ASP A 124 1.29 -4.82 -16.75
CA ASP A 124 2.70 -4.50 -16.48
C ASP A 124 2.96 -3.00 -16.68
N LEU A 125 3.17 -2.27 -15.57
CA LEU A 125 3.39 -0.83 -15.59
C LEU A 125 4.68 -0.46 -16.33
N PHE A 126 5.74 -1.26 -16.15
CA PHE A 126 7.10 -0.97 -16.65
C PHE A 126 7.42 -1.69 -17.96
N ALA A 127 6.54 -2.58 -18.45
CA ALA A 127 6.69 -3.33 -19.70
C ALA A 127 8.02 -4.12 -19.77
N LYS A 128 8.44 -4.72 -18.63
CA LYS A 128 9.65 -5.56 -18.54
C LYS A 128 9.33 -7.03 -18.30
N ASN A 129 8.04 -7.39 -18.42
CA ASN A 129 7.55 -8.76 -18.28
C ASN A 129 7.96 -9.45 -16.98
N ARG A 130 7.82 -8.73 -15.87
CA ARG A 130 8.04 -9.23 -14.51
C ARG A 130 6.74 -9.23 -13.74
N SER A 131 6.55 -10.25 -12.91
CA SER A 131 5.38 -10.35 -12.02
C SER A 131 5.43 -9.36 -10.86
N VAL A 132 6.63 -8.89 -10.48
CA VAL A 132 6.83 -8.00 -9.34
C VAL A 132 7.92 -6.99 -9.66
N TYR A 133 7.68 -5.75 -9.26
CA TYR A 133 8.67 -4.67 -9.23
C TYR A 133 8.68 -4.06 -7.85
N THR A 134 9.81 -4.18 -7.14
CA THR A 134 9.99 -3.59 -5.81
C THR A 134 11.00 -2.46 -5.87
N PHE A 135 10.64 -1.33 -5.28
CA PHE A 135 11.46 -0.13 -5.22
C PHE A 135 11.78 0.21 -3.77
N GLU A 136 13.07 0.38 -3.51
CA GLU A 136 13.65 0.84 -2.25
C GLU A 136 14.72 1.90 -2.56
N SER A 137 15.09 2.69 -1.56
CA SER A 137 16.12 3.71 -1.73
C SER A 137 17.52 3.09 -1.62
N ILE A 138 18.26 3.10 -2.72
CA ILE A 138 19.64 2.61 -2.80
C ILE A 138 20.58 3.72 -3.25
N CYS A 139 21.85 3.64 -2.88
CA CYS A 139 22.88 4.52 -3.37
C CYS A 139 23.16 4.23 -4.85
N ARG A 140 23.14 5.25 -5.70
CA ARG A 140 23.39 5.08 -7.14
C ARG A 140 24.83 4.73 -7.45
N GLU A 141 25.75 5.26 -6.67
CA GLU A 141 27.17 5.07 -6.82
C GLU A 141 27.65 3.72 -6.30
N ASP A 142 26.90 3.12 -5.36
CA ASP A 142 27.13 1.80 -4.80
C ASP A 142 25.78 1.16 -4.44
N THR A 143 25.32 0.24 -5.28
CA THR A 143 23.98 -0.36 -5.16
C THR A 143 23.84 -1.36 -3.99
N GLU A 144 24.93 -1.69 -3.30
CA GLU A 144 24.89 -2.51 -2.09
C GLU A 144 24.54 -1.68 -0.84
N ILE A 145 24.62 -0.34 -0.95
CA ILE A 145 24.26 0.57 0.13
C ILE A 145 22.78 0.94 0.05
N HIS A 146 22.01 0.45 0.99
CA HIS A 146 20.60 0.81 1.17
C HIS A 146 20.46 2.00 2.12
N LEU A 147 19.59 2.96 1.80
CA LEU A 147 19.35 4.15 2.64
C LEU A 147 18.69 3.78 3.98
N GLN A 148 18.00 2.64 4.05
CA GLN A 148 17.28 2.15 5.24
C GLN A 148 16.23 3.13 5.76
N ASP A 149 15.60 3.88 4.87
CA ASP A 149 14.54 4.85 5.17
C ASP A 149 13.19 4.18 5.50
N LYS A 150 13.15 2.84 5.56
CA LYS A 150 11.97 2.01 5.88
C LYS A 150 10.79 2.22 4.92
N ARG A 151 11.05 2.71 3.73
CA ARG A 151 10.05 2.92 2.68
C ARG A 151 10.20 1.88 1.58
N LYS A 152 9.07 1.29 1.17
CA LYS A 152 9.02 0.31 0.09
C LYS A 152 7.79 0.51 -0.77
N THR A 153 7.94 0.50 -2.09
CA THR A 153 6.83 0.47 -3.04
C THR A 153 6.93 -0.77 -3.92
N SER A 154 5.84 -1.52 -4.03
CA SER A 154 5.79 -2.73 -4.85
C SER A 154 4.61 -2.69 -5.82
N PHE A 155 4.83 -3.19 -7.03
CA PHE A 155 3.82 -3.38 -8.08
C PHE A 155 3.79 -4.88 -8.42
N TYR A 156 2.61 -5.50 -8.30
CA TYR A 156 2.32 -6.90 -8.57
C TYR A 156 1.39 -7.05 -9.75
#